data_b054d87c58cbc96b6306eeb256812991
#
_entry.id   b054d87c58cbc96b6306eeb256812991
#
_cell.length_a   1.000
_cell.length_b   1.000
_cell.length_c   1.000
_cell.angle_alpha   90.00
_cell.angle_beta   90.00
_cell.angle_gamma   90.00
#
_symmetry.space_group_name_H-M   'P 1'
#
loop_
_entity.id
_entity.type
_entity.pdbx_description
1 polymer ?
#
loop_
_entity_poly.entity_id
_entity_poly.type
_entity_poly.pdbx_seq_one_letter_code
_entity_poly.pdbx_strand_id
1 'polypeptide(L)'
;MINEISGDVNENYKEIEKAIYLAKHKDVQLLIFPECSLTGYPPRDISNSSCVNFNLVQSMCDRLQSVADQNDISFIVGTIFKEKEIYNRALLFQPNKQIKSYDKRALWGWDNDNFAKGNSDGIVEIDGACAFRGKGN
;
A
#
# COMPACT_ATOMS: atom_id res chain seq x y z
N MET A 1 15.08 4.14 -3.33
CA MET A 1 14.78 4.16 -1.90
C MET A 1 13.81 5.29 -1.57
N ILE A 2 12.83 5.00 -0.76
CA ILE A 2 11.93 6.03 -0.26
C ILE A 2 12.61 6.74 0.89
N ASN A 3 12.78 8.05 0.79
CA ASN A 3 13.45 8.82 1.83
C ASN A 3 12.51 9.09 2.99
N GLU A 4 11.37 9.68 2.71
CA GLU A 4 10.40 10.02 3.74
C GLU A 4 8.98 9.84 3.23
N ILE A 5 8.13 9.33 4.10
CA ILE A 5 6.68 9.29 3.87
C ILE A 5 6.13 10.61 4.41
N SER A 6 5.33 11.28 3.61
CA SER A 6 4.67 12.53 4.01
C SER A 6 3.17 12.35 4.09
N GLY A 7 2.46 13.40 4.47
CA GLY A 7 1.00 13.41 4.44
C GLY A 7 0.43 13.76 3.07
N ASP A 8 1.27 13.96 2.07
CA ASP A 8 0.84 14.34 0.72
C ASP A 8 0.88 13.13 -0.20
N VAL A 9 -0.28 12.69 -0.66
CA VAL A 9 -0.42 11.51 -1.52
C VAL A 9 0.37 11.67 -2.82
N ASN A 10 0.36 12.85 -3.42
CA ASN A 10 1.07 13.10 -4.67
C ASN A 10 2.58 12.96 -4.50
N GLU A 11 3.12 13.50 -3.42
CA GLU A 11 4.55 13.39 -3.13
C GLU A 11 4.93 11.94 -2.86
N ASN A 12 4.12 11.24 -2.07
CA ASN A 12 4.36 9.82 -1.78
C ASN A 12 4.31 8.98 -3.04
N TYR A 13 3.34 9.25 -3.92
CA TYR A 13 3.21 8.53 -5.19
C TYR A 13 4.48 8.69 -6.04
N LYS A 14 5.00 9.90 -6.14
CA LYS A 14 6.22 10.17 -6.91
C LYS A 14 7.40 9.36 -6.39
N GLU A 15 7.54 9.28 -5.07
CA GLU A 15 8.63 8.52 -4.47
C GLU A 15 8.46 7.01 -4.68
N ILE A 16 7.22 6.53 -4.60
CA ILE A 16 6.90 5.13 -4.88
C ILE A 16 7.25 4.79 -6.33
N GLU A 17 6.78 5.60 -7.27
CA GLU A 17 7.03 5.39 -8.69
C GLU A 17 8.52 5.40 -9.02
N LYS A 18 9.26 6.34 -8.45
CA LYS A 18 10.70 6.43 -8.60
C LYS A 18 11.41 5.17 -8.11
N ALA A 19 10.99 4.66 -6.96
CA ALA A 19 11.56 3.44 -6.39
C ALA A 19 11.26 2.22 -7.26
N ILE A 20 10.07 2.16 -7.85
CA ILE A 20 9.69 1.06 -8.75
C ILE A 20 10.58 1.06 -10.00
N TYR A 21 10.78 2.21 -10.62
CA TYR A 21 11.65 2.30 -11.80
C TYR A 21 13.10 1.93 -11.48
N LEU A 22 13.58 2.35 -10.32
CA LEU A 22 14.92 1.97 -9.87
C LEU A 22 15.04 0.46 -9.65
N ALA A 23 14.05 -0.13 -9.01
CA ALA A 23 14.01 -1.58 -8.79
C ALA A 23 13.96 -2.36 -10.10
N LYS A 24 13.21 -1.87 -11.06
CA LYS A 24 13.12 -2.46 -12.40
C LYS A 24 14.50 -2.56 -13.05
N HIS A 25 15.29 -1.51 -12.96
CA HIS A 25 16.64 -1.48 -13.53
C HIS A 25 17.59 -2.44 -12.82
N LYS A 26 17.26 -2.88 -11.62
CA LYS A 26 18.08 -3.81 -10.83
C LYS A 26 17.53 -5.23 -10.86
N ASP A 27 16.62 -5.54 -11.77
CA ASP A 27 16.00 -6.86 -11.92
C ASP A 27 15.30 -7.37 -10.66
N VAL A 28 14.75 -6.46 -9.87
CA VAL A 28 13.94 -6.81 -8.70
C VAL A 28 12.59 -7.34 -9.19
N GLN A 29 12.14 -8.45 -8.64
CA GLN A 29 10.86 -9.05 -9.00
C GLN A 29 9.72 -8.62 -8.08
N LEU A 30 10.03 -8.37 -6.82
CA LEU A 30 9.05 -7.92 -5.84
C LEU A 30 9.64 -6.82 -4.99
N LEU A 31 8.94 -5.69 -4.92
CA LEU A 31 9.33 -4.54 -4.10
C LEU A 31 8.25 -4.31 -3.04
N ILE A 32 8.66 -4.13 -1.79
CA ILE A 32 7.74 -3.94 -0.68
C ILE A 32 7.95 -2.55 -0.08
N PHE A 33 6.88 -1.78 -0.02
CA PHE A 33 6.87 -0.45 0.58
C PHE A 33 6.32 -0.52 2.01
N PRO A 34 6.65 0.46 2.85
CA PRO A 34 6.19 0.49 4.24
C PRO A 34 4.68 0.67 4.39
N GLU A 35 4.21 0.39 5.60
CA GLU A 35 2.84 0.66 6.03
C GLU A 35 2.48 2.12 5.74
N CYS A 36 1.29 2.36 5.18
CA CYS A 36 0.78 3.69 4.84
C CYS A 36 1.72 4.53 3.98
N SER A 37 2.51 3.87 3.13
CA SER A 37 3.49 4.57 2.30
C SER A 37 2.87 5.55 1.30
N LEU A 38 1.63 5.31 0.87
CA LEU A 38 0.95 6.19 -0.09
C LEU A 38 0.30 7.40 0.58
N THR A 39 -0.27 7.22 1.77
CA THR A 39 -1.08 8.27 2.43
C THR A 39 -0.40 8.94 3.61
N GLY A 40 0.62 8.32 4.19
CA GLY A 40 1.12 8.70 5.50
C GLY A 40 0.33 8.05 6.61
N TYR A 41 0.89 8.01 7.81
CA TYR A 41 0.32 7.34 8.97
C TYR A 41 -0.13 8.37 10.02
N PRO A 42 -1.36 8.26 10.54
CA PRO A 42 -1.80 9.16 11.62
C PRO A 42 -1.26 8.70 12.98
N PRO A 43 -0.86 9.59 13.87
CA PRO A 43 -0.81 11.03 13.69
C PRO A 43 0.54 11.56 13.22
N ARG A 44 1.47 10.67 12.83
CA ARG A 44 2.84 11.05 12.47
C ARG A 44 2.87 11.97 11.25
N ASP A 45 2.17 11.60 10.19
CA ASP A 45 2.23 12.30 8.89
C ASP A 45 0.96 13.11 8.60
N ILE A 46 -0.17 12.66 9.11
CA ILE A 46 -1.48 13.33 8.97
C ILE A 46 -2.18 13.31 10.32
N SER A 47 -3.16 14.20 10.50
CA SER A 47 -3.85 14.34 11.79
C SER A 47 -4.66 13.09 12.14
N ASN A 48 -5.42 12.58 11.18
CA ASN A 48 -6.22 11.36 11.36
C ASN A 48 -6.57 10.77 10.00
N SER A 49 -7.12 9.55 10.01
CA SER A 49 -7.40 8.83 8.77
C SER A 49 -8.47 9.49 7.89
N SER A 50 -9.36 10.29 8.47
CA SER A 50 -10.40 10.96 7.70
C SER A 50 -9.89 12.15 6.88
N CYS A 51 -8.65 12.59 7.10
CA CYS A 51 -8.04 13.68 6.34
C CYS A 51 -7.60 13.25 4.94
N VAL A 52 -7.63 11.97 4.63
CA VAL A 52 -7.17 11.43 3.37
C VAL A 52 -8.15 11.75 2.24
N ASN A 53 -7.61 12.16 1.09
CA ASN A 53 -8.40 12.30 -0.13
C ASN A 53 -8.53 10.91 -0.78
N PHE A 54 -9.62 10.22 -0.47
CA PHE A 54 -9.81 8.84 -0.92
C PHE A 54 -10.02 8.71 -2.42
N ASN A 55 -10.57 9.72 -3.07
CA ASN A 55 -10.68 9.71 -4.54
C ASN A 55 -9.31 9.76 -5.19
N LEU A 56 -8.40 10.54 -4.62
CA LEU A 56 -7.03 10.61 -5.10
C LEU A 56 -6.30 9.28 -4.88
N VAL A 57 -6.51 8.65 -3.73
CA VAL A 57 -5.93 7.33 -3.45
C VAL A 57 -6.37 6.32 -4.49
N GLN A 58 -7.66 6.30 -4.84
CA GLN A 58 -8.18 5.39 -5.85
C GLN A 58 -7.53 5.64 -7.21
N SER A 59 -7.41 6.91 -7.61
CA SER A 59 -6.73 7.28 -8.86
C SER A 59 -5.28 6.81 -8.88
N MET A 60 -4.58 6.96 -7.75
CA MET A 60 -3.18 6.53 -7.66
C MET A 60 -3.07 5.00 -7.73
N CYS A 61 -4.02 4.27 -7.16
CA CYS A 61 -4.05 2.81 -7.26
C CYS A 61 -4.21 2.36 -8.72
N ASP A 62 -5.07 3.02 -9.47
CA ASP A 62 -5.24 2.71 -10.89
C ASP A 62 -3.95 2.96 -11.67
N ARG A 63 -3.27 4.06 -11.37
CA ARG A 63 -1.99 4.38 -11.99
C ARG A 63 -0.89 3.37 -11.62
N LEU A 64 -0.87 2.93 -10.36
CA LEU A 64 0.10 1.94 -9.90
C LEU A 64 -0.10 0.60 -10.60
N GLN A 65 -1.34 0.20 -10.83
CA GLN A 65 -1.59 -1.02 -11.60
C GLN A 65 -1.04 -0.90 -13.02
N SER A 66 -1.21 0.25 -13.66
CA SER A 66 -0.62 0.50 -14.97
C SER A 66 0.91 0.43 -14.94
N VAL A 67 1.52 0.95 -13.87
CA VAL A 67 2.97 0.88 -13.70
C VAL A 67 3.43 -0.58 -13.60
N ALA A 68 2.70 -1.40 -12.84
CA ALA A 68 3.01 -2.84 -12.72
C ALA A 68 2.92 -3.52 -14.09
N ASP A 69 1.85 -3.25 -14.84
CA ASP A 69 1.61 -3.85 -16.16
C ASP A 69 2.71 -3.49 -17.14
N GLN A 70 3.10 -2.23 -17.17
CA GLN A 70 4.07 -1.71 -18.14
C GLN A 70 5.50 -2.11 -17.84
N ASN A 71 5.82 -2.35 -16.58
CA ASN A 71 7.19 -2.62 -16.14
C ASN A 71 7.42 -4.07 -15.74
N ASP A 72 6.41 -4.89 -15.80
CA ASP A 72 6.51 -6.32 -15.47
C ASP A 72 7.16 -6.53 -14.09
N ILE A 73 6.66 -5.82 -13.09
CA ILE A 73 7.17 -5.88 -11.72
C ILE A 73 6.00 -5.94 -10.75
N SER A 74 6.15 -6.73 -9.69
CA SER A 74 5.16 -6.80 -8.61
C SER A 74 5.62 -5.95 -7.43
N PHE A 75 4.68 -5.32 -6.75
CA PHE A 75 5.02 -4.54 -5.56
C PHE A 75 3.84 -4.46 -4.59
N ILE A 76 4.17 -4.24 -3.33
CA ILE A 76 3.18 -4.06 -2.26
C ILE A 76 3.29 -2.64 -1.74
N VAL A 77 2.16 -1.93 -1.70
CA VAL A 77 2.07 -0.54 -1.24
C VAL A 77 1.12 -0.49 -0.05
N GLY A 78 1.54 0.20 1.01
CA GLY A 78 0.65 0.46 2.15
C GLY A 78 -0.13 1.74 1.93
N THR A 79 -1.39 1.75 2.35
CA THR A 79 -2.25 2.92 2.21
C THR A 79 -3.37 2.89 3.25
N ILE A 80 -3.92 4.05 3.54
CA ILE A 80 -5.23 4.15 4.18
C ILE A 80 -6.24 4.03 3.04
N PHE A 81 -7.24 3.21 3.21
CA PHE A 81 -8.24 2.95 2.16
C PHE A 81 -9.64 2.95 2.75
N LYS A 82 -10.59 3.54 2.04
CA LYS A 82 -11.97 3.61 2.50
C LYS A 82 -12.88 2.77 1.61
N GLU A 83 -13.62 1.88 2.25
CA GLU A 83 -14.80 1.24 1.68
C GLU A 83 -15.98 1.67 2.55
N LYS A 84 -16.67 0.74 3.22
CA LYS A 84 -17.66 1.10 4.25
C LYS A 84 -16.96 1.71 5.45
N GLU A 85 -15.84 1.11 5.82
CA GLU A 85 -15.00 1.55 6.91
C GLU A 85 -13.66 2.03 6.36
N ILE A 86 -12.83 2.61 7.21
CA ILE A 86 -11.48 3.03 6.86
C ILE A 86 -10.49 1.99 7.39
N TYR A 87 -9.63 1.52 6.52
CA TYR A 87 -8.68 0.44 6.82
C TYR A 87 -7.24 0.88 6.62
N ASN A 88 -6.35 0.28 7.40
CA ASN A 88 -4.93 0.30 7.13
C ASN A 88 -4.65 -0.90 6.22
N ARG A 89 -4.42 -0.65 4.96
CA ARG A 89 -4.47 -1.66 3.91
C ARG A 89 -3.13 -1.82 3.19
N ALA A 90 -2.75 -3.05 2.95
CA ALA A 90 -1.67 -3.39 2.03
C ALA A 90 -2.27 -3.81 0.70
N LEU A 91 -1.74 -3.26 -0.39
CA LEU A 91 -2.19 -3.56 -1.74
C LEU A 91 -1.07 -4.24 -2.51
N LEU A 92 -1.38 -5.39 -3.09
CA LEU A 92 -0.45 -6.12 -3.96
C LEU A 92 -0.81 -5.84 -5.41
N PHE A 93 0.14 -5.26 -6.12
CA PHE A 93 0.04 -4.99 -7.55
C PHE A 93 0.90 -6.00 -8.30
N GLN A 94 0.28 -6.72 -9.24
CA GLN A 94 0.97 -7.67 -10.10
C GLN A 94 0.60 -7.38 -11.56
N PRO A 95 1.53 -7.57 -12.50
CA PRO A 95 1.25 -7.31 -13.91
C PRO A 95 0.05 -8.09 -14.40
N ASN A 96 -0.91 -7.40 -15.00
CA ASN A 96 -2.10 -7.96 -15.65
C ASN A 96 -2.97 -8.81 -14.72
N LYS A 97 -2.95 -8.51 -13.43
CA LYS A 97 -3.79 -9.20 -12.43
C LYS A 97 -4.59 -8.16 -11.64
N GLN A 98 -5.68 -8.61 -11.04
CA GLN A 98 -6.45 -7.77 -10.13
C GLN A 98 -5.63 -7.45 -8.88
N ILE A 99 -5.79 -6.24 -8.37
CA ILE A 99 -5.16 -5.82 -7.13
C ILE A 99 -5.69 -6.68 -5.99
N LYS A 100 -4.78 -7.25 -5.20
CA LYS A 100 -5.14 -7.97 -3.98
C LYS A 100 -4.89 -7.10 -2.78
N SER A 101 -5.66 -7.27 -1.72
CA SER A 101 -5.55 -6.42 -0.55
C SER A 101 -5.59 -7.21 0.74
N TYR A 102 -4.97 -6.64 1.76
CA TYR A 102 -5.02 -7.13 3.13
C TYR A 102 -5.21 -5.95 4.07
N ASP A 103 -6.22 -6.02 4.93
CA ASP A 103 -6.48 -5.00 5.93
C ASP A 103 -5.91 -5.43 7.28
N LYS A 104 -5.16 -4.53 7.91
CA LYS A 104 -4.48 -4.82 9.18
C LYS A 104 -5.49 -5.25 10.23
N ARG A 105 -5.20 -6.37 10.90
CA ARG A 105 -6.08 -6.95 11.92
C ARG A 105 -5.63 -6.62 13.34
N ALA A 106 -4.33 -6.59 13.57
CA ALA A 106 -3.77 -6.28 14.89
C ALA A 106 -3.60 -4.76 15.00
N LEU A 107 -4.56 -4.10 15.66
CA LEU A 107 -4.58 -2.65 15.81
C LEU A 107 -4.00 -2.24 17.16
N TRP A 108 -3.03 -1.35 17.16
CA TRP A 108 -2.32 -0.88 18.34
C TRP A 108 -2.40 0.64 18.45
N GLY A 109 -2.59 1.14 19.66
CA GLY A 109 -2.51 2.57 19.93
C GLY A 109 -3.41 3.39 19.01
N TRP A 110 -2.79 4.26 18.20
CA TRP A 110 -3.49 5.14 17.27
C TRP A 110 -4.30 4.42 16.21
N ASP A 111 -3.97 3.15 15.90
CA ASP A 111 -4.73 2.36 14.95
C ASP A 111 -6.18 2.22 15.35
N ASN A 112 -6.45 2.06 16.65
CA ASN A 112 -7.81 1.85 17.16
C ASN A 112 -8.70 3.05 16.92
N ASP A 113 -8.13 4.25 16.87
CA ASP A 113 -8.88 5.49 16.65
C ASP A 113 -9.04 5.81 15.18
N ASN A 114 -8.26 5.20 14.31
CA ASN A 114 -8.17 5.57 12.90
C ASN A 114 -8.62 4.49 11.93
N PHE A 115 -8.64 3.23 12.34
CA PHE A 115 -8.89 2.14 11.40
C PHE A 115 -9.86 1.11 11.95
N ALA A 116 -10.64 0.52 11.06
CA ALA A 116 -11.42 -0.67 11.36
C ALA A 116 -10.50 -1.89 11.27
N LYS A 117 -10.84 -2.93 12.00
CA LYS A 117 -10.09 -4.17 12.00
C LYS A 117 -10.38 -4.98 10.75
N GLY A 118 -9.34 -5.48 10.09
CA GLY A 118 -9.46 -6.38 8.96
C GLY A 118 -10.07 -7.73 9.37
N ASN A 119 -10.58 -8.46 8.42
CA ASN A 119 -11.31 -9.71 8.69
C ASN A 119 -10.78 -10.92 7.92
N SER A 120 -9.63 -10.82 7.27
CA SER A 120 -9.06 -11.93 6.52
C SER A 120 -7.56 -12.06 6.79
N ASP A 121 -7.03 -13.24 6.52
CA ASP A 121 -5.59 -13.48 6.59
C ASP A 121 -4.92 -12.86 5.36
N GLY A 122 -3.76 -12.25 5.57
CA GLY A 122 -3.02 -11.62 4.51
C GLY A 122 -2.00 -12.53 3.89
N ILE A 123 -2.44 -13.65 3.34
CA ILE A 123 -1.57 -14.61 2.67
C ILE A 123 -1.79 -14.49 1.17
N VAL A 124 -0.71 -14.22 0.43
CA VAL A 124 -0.74 -14.12 -1.02
C VAL A 124 0.41 -14.88 -1.62
N GLU A 125 0.20 -15.41 -2.83
CA GLU A 125 1.25 -16.07 -3.59
C GLU A 125 1.67 -15.19 -4.74
N ILE A 126 2.98 -15.14 -4.96
CA ILE A 126 3.57 -14.45 -6.11
C ILE A 126 4.52 -15.44 -6.75
N ASP A 127 4.25 -15.79 -8.02
CA ASP A 127 5.05 -16.75 -8.79
C ASP A 127 5.27 -18.07 -8.05
N GLY A 128 4.21 -18.57 -7.40
CA GLY A 128 4.25 -19.83 -6.68
C GLY A 128 4.87 -19.75 -5.30
N ALA A 129 5.29 -18.59 -4.85
CA ALA A 129 5.88 -18.39 -3.53
C ALA A 129 4.97 -17.52 -2.67
N CYS A 130 4.96 -17.79 -1.37
CA CYS A 130 4.22 -16.97 -0.41
C CYS A 130 5.05 -15.73 -0.10
N ALA A 131 4.67 -14.59 -0.70
CA ALA A 131 5.45 -13.37 -0.64
C ALA A 131 5.06 -12.43 0.49
N PHE A 132 3.83 -12.52 0.99
CA PHE A 132 3.32 -11.66 2.03
C PHE A 132 2.40 -12.44 2.94
N ARG A 133 2.53 -12.19 4.24
CA ARG A 133 1.68 -12.86 5.23
C ARG A 133 1.36 -11.88 6.35
N GLY A 134 0.09 -11.49 6.45
CA GLY A 134 -0.39 -10.71 7.56
C GLY A 134 -0.65 -11.59 8.77
N LYS A 135 -0.33 -11.09 9.95
CA LYS A 135 -0.61 -11.78 11.18
C LYS A 135 -1.77 -11.10 11.89
N GLY A 136 -2.75 -11.88 12.30
CA GLY A 136 -3.93 -11.37 12.96
C GLY A 136 -3.85 -11.39 14.48
N ASN A 137 -2.69 -11.26 15.02
CA ASN A 137 -2.54 -11.28 16.47
C ASN A 137 -2.92 -9.98 17.14
#